data_e20cecae76392448959270f8504050d5
#
_entry.id   e20cecae76392448959270f8504050d5
#
_cell.length_a   1.000
_cell.length_b   1.000
_cell.length_c   1.000
_cell.angle_alpha   90.00
_cell.angle_beta   90.00
_cell.angle_gamma   90.00
#
_symmetry.space_group_name_H-M   'P 1'
#
loop_
_entity.id
_entity.type
_entity.pdbx_description
1 polymer ?
#
loop_
_entity_poly.entity_id
_entity_poly.type
_entity_poly.pdbx_seq_one_letter_code
_entity_poly.pdbx_strand_id
1 'polypeptide(L)'
;MSVKVANLKHATPAATDPRDSEGQADRLPSVVGRITALARNAVEAYVLRGQVVDPPPLPETSPLARPSACFVCIKTVGRELRGCIGTVEPEHDTLAEEVMANAVKAATRDPRFRPVSGDELPSLFYSVDVLGSLEPARFEDLNPAAFGVIVTDRSGSRRGLLLPDIESIETADQQVGVAARKAGIKPGEPLRLYRFRTSRFSESG
;
A
#
# COMPACT_ATOMS: atom_id res chain seq x y z
N MET A 1 65.36 -37.36 13.93
CA MET A 1 63.97 -37.57 14.37
C MET A 1 63.06 -37.02 13.28
N SER A 2 62.49 -37.94 12.48
CA SER A 2 61.63 -37.59 11.34
C SER A 2 60.18 -37.50 11.79
N VAL A 3 59.56 -36.35 11.48
CA VAL A 3 58.11 -36.16 11.67
C VAL A 3 57.41 -36.36 10.34
N LYS A 4 56.56 -37.36 10.28
CA LYS A 4 55.70 -37.71 9.12
C LYS A 4 54.65 -36.64 8.89
N VAL A 5 54.58 -36.10 7.69
CA VAL A 5 53.48 -35.26 7.19
C VAL A 5 52.36 -36.17 6.71
N ALA A 6 51.17 -36.05 7.32
CA ALA A 6 49.98 -36.79 6.91
C ALA A 6 49.25 -36.04 5.76
N ASN A 7 49.03 -36.81 4.69
CA ASN A 7 48.32 -36.38 3.49
C ASN A 7 46.81 -36.20 3.76
N LEU A 8 46.30 -34.95 3.70
CA LEU A 8 44.83 -34.70 3.67
C LEU A 8 44.36 -34.83 2.23
N LYS A 9 43.52 -35.86 2.02
CA LYS A 9 42.78 -36.05 0.78
C LYS A 9 41.70 -34.95 0.65
N HIS A 10 41.69 -34.27 -0.47
CA HIS A 10 40.63 -33.33 -0.87
C HIS A 10 39.32 -34.08 -1.03
N ALA A 11 38.33 -33.77 -0.22
CA ALA A 11 36.94 -34.14 -0.42
C ALA A 11 36.29 -33.09 -1.35
N THR A 12 35.90 -33.51 -2.53
CA THR A 12 35.10 -32.73 -3.48
C THR A 12 33.71 -32.55 -2.88
N PRO A 13 33.15 -31.33 -2.80
CA PRO A 13 31.75 -31.17 -2.38
C PRO A 13 30.83 -31.73 -3.45
N ALA A 14 29.88 -32.55 -3.04
CA ALA A 14 28.84 -33.10 -3.89
C ALA A 14 28.03 -31.95 -4.49
N ALA A 15 27.81 -32.00 -5.80
CA ALA A 15 26.94 -31.09 -6.53
C ALA A 15 25.51 -31.31 -6.05
N THR A 16 24.89 -30.28 -5.47
CA THR A 16 23.47 -30.24 -5.16
C THR A 16 22.66 -30.23 -6.45
N ASP A 17 21.74 -31.18 -6.60
CA ASP A 17 20.83 -31.31 -7.76
C ASP A 17 19.96 -30.04 -7.86
N PRO A 18 19.90 -29.36 -9.02
CA PRO A 18 19.06 -28.17 -9.19
C PRO A 18 17.55 -28.44 -9.00
N ARG A 19 17.13 -29.67 -8.87
CA ARG A 19 15.71 -30.06 -8.68
C ARG A 19 15.21 -29.95 -7.25
N ASP A 20 16.10 -29.77 -6.26
CA ASP A 20 15.71 -29.65 -4.84
C ASP A 20 15.33 -28.20 -4.45
N SER A 21 15.48 -27.22 -5.35
CA SER A 21 15.13 -25.81 -5.10
C SER A 21 13.69 -25.42 -5.50
N GLU A 22 12.94 -26.29 -6.19
CA GLU A 22 11.58 -25.98 -6.66
C GLU A 22 10.46 -26.26 -5.64
N GLY A 23 10.76 -26.88 -4.51
CA GLY A 23 9.75 -27.33 -3.53
C GLY A 23 9.40 -26.33 -2.41
N GLN A 24 10.08 -25.19 -2.29
CA GLN A 24 9.94 -24.30 -1.13
C GLN A 24 9.39 -22.90 -1.44
N ALA A 25 9.20 -22.57 -2.72
CA ALA A 25 8.63 -21.29 -3.15
C ALA A 25 7.11 -21.18 -2.97
N ASP A 26 6.40 -22.28 -2.70
CA ASP A 26 4.93 -22.39 -2.77
C ASP A 26 4.22 -22.28 -1.40
N ARG A 27 4.89 -21.89 -0.32
CA ARG A 27 4.29 -21.88 1.04
C ARG A 27 4.23 -20.52 1.74
N LEU A 28 4.75 -19.45 1.14
CA LEU A 28 4.56 -18.11 1.69
C LEU A 28 3.56 -17.37 0.83
N PRO A 29 2.43 -16.86 1.41
CA PRO A 29 1.54 -16.00 0.65
C PRO A 29 2.37 -14.87 0.04
N SER A 30 2.15 -14.59 -1.23
CA SER A 30 2.82 -13.49 -1.93
C SER A 30 2.65 -12.20 -1.11
N VAL A 31 3.54 -11.22 -1.27
CA VAL A 31 3.40 -9.91 -0.59
C VAL A 31 2.00 -9.35 -0.81
N VAL A 32 1.41 -9.59 -1.98
CA VAL A 32 0.03 -9.25 -2.34
C VAL A 32 -0.97 -9.84 -1.34
N GLY A 33 -0.92 -11.16 -1.14
CA GLY A 33 -1.85 -11.84 -0.22
C GLY A 33 -1.66 -11.44 1.24
N ARG A 34 -0.44 -11.06 1.63
CA ARG A 34 -0.17 -10.61 3.00
C ARG A 34 -0.72 -9.23 3.30
N ILE A 35 -0.53 -8.27 2.39
CA ILE A 35 -0.92 -6.86 2.64
C ILE A 35 -2.44 -6.70 2.67
N THR A 36 -3.17 -7.35 1.78
CA THR A 36 -4.65 -7.31 1.80
C THR A 36 -5.22 -8.12 2.95
N ALA A 37 -4.59 -9.23 3.34
CA ALA A 37 -4.99 -9.99 4.52
C ALA A 37 -4.82 -9.19 5.83
N LEU A 38 -3.78 -8.36 5.96
CA LEU A 38 -3.65 -7.43 7.09
C LEU A 38 -4.83 -6.47 7.18
N ALA A 39 -5.24 -5.88 6.05
CA ALA A 39 -6.39 -4.98 5.99
C ALA A 39 -7.68 -5.71 6.41
N ARG A 40 -7.94 -6.89 5.85
CA ARG A 40 -9.12 -7.71 6.17
C ARG A 40 -9.16 -8.10 7.65
N ASN A 41 -8.06 -8.64 8.18
CA ASN A 41 -7.99 -9.10 9.56
C ASN A 41 -8.22 -7.95 10.56
N ALA A 42 -7.68 -6.76 10.28
CA ALA A 42 -7.89 -5.58 11.11
C ALA A 42 -9.36 -5.14 11.12
N VAL A 43 -10.01 -5.12 9.95
CA VAL A 43 -11.43 -4.76 9.85
C VAL A 43 -12.31 -5.80 10.53
N GLU A 44 -12.10 -7.09 10.30
CA GLU A 44 -12.88 -8.17 10.93
C GLU A 44 -12.73 -8.15 12.46
N ALA A 45 -11.50 -7.97 12.97
CA ALA A 45 -11.27 -7.86 14.40
C ALA A 45 -12.02 -6.68 15.02
N TYR A 46 -11.97 -5.53 14.35
CA TYR A 46 -12.60 -4.33 14.85
C TYR A 46 -14.13 -4.39 14.75
N VAL A 47 -14.66 -4.80 13.59
CA VAL A 47 -16.12 -4.83 13.37
C VAL A 47 -16.81 -5.87 14.25
N LEU A 48 -16.21 -7.06 14.40
CA LEU A 48 -16.82 -8.16 15.16
C LEU A 48 -16.59 -8.05 16.67
N ARG A 49 -15.48 -7.46 17.11
CA ARG A 49 -15.07 -7.51 18.52
C ARG A 49 -14.70 -6.16 19.12
N GLY A 50 -14.67 -5.07 18.33
CA GLY A 50 -14.19 -3.76 18.78
C GLY A 50 -12.68 -3.72 19.07
N GLN A 51 -11.92 -4.71 18.58
CA GLN A 51 -10.50 -4.86 18.90
C GLN A 51 -9.62 -4.26 17.83
N VAL A 52 -8.69 -3.40 18.24
CA VAL A 52 -7.52 -3.04 17.45
C VAL A 52 -6.47 -4.12 17.69
N VAL A 53 -5.96 -4.71 16.63
CA VAL A 53 -4.97 -5.79 16.67
C VAL A 53 -3.64 -5.30 16.13
N ASP A 54 -2.55 -5.81 16.69
CA ASP A 54 -1.20 -5.52 16.21
C ASP A 54 -0.86 -6.36 14.96
N PRO A 55 0.03 -5.89 14.09
CA PRO A 55 0.52 -6.69 12.98
C PRO A 55 1.31 -7.90 13.50
N PRO A 56 1.32 -9.00 12.74
CA PRO A 56 2.15 -10.15 13.08
C PRO A 56 3.64 -9.76 13.03
N PRO A 57 4.52 -10.48 13.75
CA PRO A 57 5.96 -10.26 13.65
C PRO A 57 6.44 -10.30 12.20
N LEU A 58 7.20 -9.29 11.80
CA LEU A 58 7.72 -9.14 10.44
C LEU A 58 9.25 -9.22 10.46
N PRO A 59 9.88 -9.90 9.48
CA PRO A 59 11.31 -9.80 9.28
C PRO A 59 11.69 -8.33 8.98
N GLU A 60 12.81 -7.85 9.49
CA GLU A 60 13.33 -6.50 9.22
C GLU A 60 13.54 -6.22 7.71
N THR A 61 13.80 -7.27 6.93
CA THR A 61 13.94 -7.20 5.47
C THR A 61 12.60 -7.08 4.74
N SER A 62 11.47 -7.25 5.44
CA SER A 62 10.14 -7.14 4.83
C SER A 62 9.85 -5.70 4.41
N PRO A 63 9.32 -5.46 3.21
CA PRO A 63 8.80 -4.14 2.84
C PRO A 63 7.71 -3.63 3.78
N LEU A 64 6.96 -4.53 4.42
CA LEU A 64 5.90 -4.21 5.38
C LEU A 64 6.43 -3.69 6.72
N ALA A 65 7.72 -3.90 7.03
CA ALA A 65 8.37 -3.45 8.26
C ALA A 65 8.94 -2.02 8.16
N ARG A 66 8.77 -1.34 7.04
CA ARG A 66 9.25 0.03 6.82
C ARG A 66 8.07 1.00 6.77
N PRO A 67 8.24 2.25 7.23
CA PRO A 67 7.19 3.26 7.12
C PRO A 67 6.89 3.57 5.64
N SER A 68 5.62 3.58 5.28
CA SER A 68 5.15 3.99 3.96
C SER A 68 3.69 4.42 4.06
N ALA A 69 3.33 5.47 3.34
CA ALA A 69 1.95 5.89 3.22
C ALA A 69 1.16 4.93 2.31
N CYS A 70 -0.11 4.74 2.62
CA CYS A 70 -0.99 3.89 1.79
C CYS A 70 -2.44 4.36 1.83
N PHE A 71 -3.20 3.92 0.83
CA PHE A 71 -4.67 3.98 0.83
C PHE A 71 -5.23 2.55 0.90
N VAL A 72 -6.26 2.36 1.70
CA VAL A 72 -7.00 1.10 1.74
C VAL A 72 -8.41 1.37 1.25
N CYS A 73 -8.80 0.66 0.18
CA CYS A 73 -10.14 0.72 -0.38
C CYS A 73 -10.85 -0.61 -0.16
N ILE A 74 -12.09 -0.50 0.28
CA ILE A 74 -13.03 -1.60 0.49
C ILE A 74 -14.08 -1.52 -0.61
N LYS A 75 -14.34 -2.65 -1.26
CA LYS A 75 -15.35 -2.78 -2.33
C LYS A 75 -16.31 -3.91 -2.02
N THR A 76 -17.52 -3.83 -2.56
CA THR A 76 -18.50 -4.92 -2.53
C THR A 76 -18.19 -5.98 -3.60
N VAL A 77 -18.91 -7.10 -3.60
CA VAL A 77 -18.89 -8.13 -4.67
C VAL A 77 -19.15 -7.50 -6.04
N GLY A 78 -20.03 -6.51 -6.14
CA GLY A 78 -20.30 -5.76 -7.37
C GLY A 78 -19.20 -4.78 -7.78
N ARG A 79 -18.05 -4.78 -7.09
CA ARG A 79 -16.92 -3.87 -7.32
C ARG A 79 -17.23 -2.38 -7.01
N GLU A 80 -18.35 -2.10 -6.38
CA GLU A 80 -18.71 -0.76 -5.94
C GLU A 80 -17.88 -0.35 -4.71
N LEU A 81 -17.52 0.93 -4.64
CA LEU A 81 -16.77 1.47 -3.50
C LEU A 81 -17.65 1.39 -2.24
N ARG A 82 -17.09 0.85 -1.14
CA ARG A 82 -17.75 0.74 0.17
C ARG A 82 -17.02 1.53 1.27
N GLY A 83 -15.77 1.89 1.05
CA GLY A 83 -14.96 2.74 1.90
C GLY A 83 -13.56 2.90 1.34
N CYS A 84 -12.93 4.05 1.52
CA CYS A 84 -11.55 4.27 1.10
C CYS A 84 -10.93 5.40 1.92
N ILE A 85 -9.93 5.08 2.72
CA ILE A 85 -9.16 6.03 3.52
C ILE A 85 -7.67 5.74 3.34
N GLY A 86 -6.86 6.76 3.45
CA GLY A 86 -5.41 6.64 3.40
C GLY A 86 -4.71 7.89 3.91
N THR A 87 -3.41 7.80 3.96
CA THR A 87 -2.49 8.85 4.40
C THR A 87 -1.58 9.25 3.25
N VAL A 88 -1.11 10.48 3.26
CA VAL A 88 -0.17 11.03 2.27
C VAL A 88 1.27 10.89 2.73
N GLU A 89 1.45 10.86 4.03
CA GLU A 89 2.69 10.60 4.76
C GLU A 89 2.42 9.50 5.78
N PRO A 90 3.41 8.62 6.09
CA PRO A 90 3.20 7.57 7.07
C PRO A 90 2.90 8.18 8.45
N GLU A 91 1.88 7.67 9.12
CA GLU A 91 1.52 8.01 10.50
C GLU A 91 2.01 6.95 11.50
N HIS A 92 2.49 5.79 11.00
CA HIS A 92 2.96 4.65 11.78
C HIS A 92 4.39 4.26 11.39
N ASP A 93 5.06 3.52 12.27
CA ASP A 93 6.45 3.10 12.09
C ASP A 93 6.62 2.02 11.02
N THR A 94 5.54 1.30 10.69
CA THR A 94 5.55 0.24 9.68
C THR A 94 4.37 0.38 8.69
N LEU A 95 4.57 -0.07 7.45
CA LEU A 95 3.50 -0.16 6.47
C LEU A 95 2.39 -1.12 6.92
N ALA A 96 2.73 -2.17 7.68
CA ALA A 96 1.72 -3.09 8.20
C ALA A 96 0.74 -2.39 9.14
N GLU A 97 1.24 -1.61 10.10
CA GLU A 97 0.41 -0.79 10.99
C GLU A 97 -0.40 0.25 10.24
N GLU A 98 0.23 0.94 9.27
CA GLU A 98 -0.41 1.94 8.43
C GLU A 98 -1.60 1.34 7.65
N VAL A 99 -1.41 0.17 7.04
CA VAL A 99 -2.47 -0.57 6.32
C VAL A 99 -3.60 -0.94 7.26
N MET A 100 -3.30 -1.52 8.42
CA MET A 100 -4.31 -1.96 9.38
C MET A 100 -5.12 -0.79 9.93
N ALA A 101 -4.46 0.30 10.29
CA ALA A 101 -5.11 1.51 10.78
C ALA A 101 -6.00 2.15 9.70
N ASN A 102 -5.51 2.28 8.47
CA ASN A 102 -6.28 2.85 7.35
C ASN A 102 -7.45 1.93 6.95
N ALA A 103 -7.30 0.61 7.04
CA ALA A 103 -8.39 -0.34 6.79
C ALA A 103 -9.54 -0.16 7.79
N VAL A 104 -9.24 -0.06 9.08
CA VAL A 104 -10.26 0.21 10.11
C VAL A 104 -10.90 1.58 9.88
N LYS A 105 -10.11 2.62 9.58
CA LYS A 105 -10.65 3.96 9.25
C LYS A 105 -11.56 3.89 8.02
N ALA A 106 -11.18 3.16 6.96
CA ALA A 106 -11.99 3.00 5.74
C ALA A 106 -13.33 2.30 6.02
N ALA A 107 -13.34 1.30 6.89
CA ALA A 107 -14.56 0.58 7.27
C ALA A 107 -15.50 1.39 8.18
N THR A 108 -14.95 2.32 8.98
CA THR A 108 -15.72 2.90 10.10
C THR A 108 -15.82 4.42 10.09
N ARG A 109 -14.94 5.12 9.35
CA ARG A 109 -14.80 6.58 9.42
C ARG A 109 -14.85 7.28 8.06
N ASP A 110 -15.11 6.56 6.97
CA ASP A 110 -15.33 7.19 5.68
C ASP A 110 -16.68 7.94 5.70
N PRO A 111 -16.68 9.28 5.57
CA PRO A 111 -17.90 10.07 5.76
C PRO A 111 -18.96 9.84 4.67
N ARG A 112 -18.62 9.16 3.58
CA ARG A 112 -19.53 8.84 2.48
C ARG A 112 -20.44 7.64 2.78
N PHE A 113 -20.06 6.83 3.78
CA PHE A 113 -20.69 5.55 4.06
C PHE A 113 -20.98 5.39 5.56
N ARG A 114 -21.98 4.56 5.88
CA ARG A 114 -22.17 4.08 7.26
C ARG A 114 -21.03 3.12 7.63
N PRO A 115 -20.69 2.98 8.91
CA PRO A 115 -19.77 1.95 9.35
C PRO A 115 -20.16 0.57 8.83
N VAL A 116 -19.16 -0.22 8.43
CA VAL A 116 -19.33 -1.60 7.96
C VAL A 116 -19.91 -2.44 9.09
N SER A 117 -20.93 -3.25 8.77
CA SER A 117 -21.52 -4.23 9.71
C SER A 117 -20.90 -5.62 9.53
N GLY A 118 -21.07 -6.48 10.55
CA GLY A 118 -20.56 -7.85 10.50
C GLY A 118 -21.10 -8.68 9.34
N ASP A 119 -22.35 -8.44 8.94
CA ASP A 119 -23.02 -9.17 7.85
C ASP A 119 -22.40 -8.88 6.48
N GLU A 120 -21.80 -7.71 6.32
CA GLU A 120 -21.15 -7.29 5.07
C GLU A 120 -19.79 -7.97 4.86
N LEU A 121 -19.07 -8.31 5.94
CA LEU A 121 -17.67 -8.75 5.89
C LEU A 121 -17.38 -9.86 4.86
N PRO A 122 -18.19 -10.93 4.74
CA PRO A 122 -17.92 -12.01 3.78
C PRO A 122 -17.97 -11.56 2.30
N SER A 123 -18.65 -10.43 2.02
CA SER A 123 -18.86 -9.92 0.67
C SER A 123 -17.94 -8.75 0.31
N LEU A 124 -16.98 -8.42 1.18
CA LEU A 124 -16.05 -7.31 0.95
C LEU A 124 -14.75 -7.77 0.34
N PHE A 125 -14.20 -6.92 -0.54
CA PHE A 125 -12.87 -7.06 -1.15
C PHE A 125 -12.01 -5.88 -0.76
N TYR A 126 -10.73 -6.17 -0.52
CA TYR A 126 -9.76 -5.17 -0.08
C TYR A 126 -8.73 -4.93 -1.15
N SER A 127 -8.38 -3.65 -1.34
CA SER A 127 -7.22 -3.24 -2.13
C SER A 127 -6.41 -2.21 -1.37
N VAL A 128 -5.08 -2.29 -1.54
CA VAL A 128 -4.12 -1.39 -0.90
C VAL A 128 -3.26 -0.76 -1.98
N ASP A 129 -3.25 0.58 -2.02
CA ASP A 129 -2.36 1.38 -2.84
C ASP A 129 -1.23 1.91 -1.96
N VAL A 130 -0.03 1.36 -2.10
CA VAL A 130 1.16 1.84 -1.39
C VAL A 130 1.80 2.96 -2.19
N LEU A 131 2.04 4.10 -1.55
CA LEU A 131 2.64 5.27 -2.18
C LEU A 131 4.15 5.12 -2.26
N GLY A 132 4.70 5.38 -3.42
CA GLY A 132 6.14 5.57 -3.62
C GLY A 132 6.63 6.94 -3.16
N SER A 133 7.91 7.21 -3.35
CA SER A 133 8.52 8.49 -3.01
C SER A 133 7.85 9.65 -3.72
N LEU A 134 7.71 10.77 -2.99
CA LEU A 134 7.22 12.02 -3.55
C LEU A 134 8.35 12.72 -4.30
N GLU A 135 8.10 13.09 -5.54
CA GLU A 135 9.03 13.82 -6.40
C GLU A 135 8.42 15.20 -6.73
N PRO A 136 9.16 16.32 -6.54
CA PRO A 136 8.73 17.59 -7.10
C PRO A 136 8.50 17.46 -8.61
N ALA A 137 7.42 18.06 -9.11
CA ALA A 137 7.06 17.93 -10.52
C ALA A 137 6.65 19.28 -11.11
N ARG A 138 6.86 19.43 -12.42
CA ARG A 138 6.25 20.48 -13.22
C ARG A 138 4.96 19.91 -13.82
N PHE A 139 4.13 20.79 -14.35
CA PHE A 139 2.88 20.39 -14.97
C PHE A 139 3.08 19.43 -16.15
N GLU A 140 4.09 19.69 -16.97
CA GLU A 140 4.49 18.85 -18.12
C GLU A 140 5.02 17.46 -17.75
N ASP A 141 5.45 17.27 -16.50
CA ASP A 141 5.94 15.98 -16.00
C ASP A 141 4.83 15.04 -15.53
N LEU A 142 3.58 15.52 -15.54
CA LEU A 142 2.42 14.77 -15.04
C LEU A 142 1.88 13.84 -16.13
N ASN A 143 1.57 12.63 -15.72
CA ASN A 143 0.85 11.64 -16.51
C ASN A 143 -0.15 10.93 -15.60
N PRO A 144 -1.45 11.26 -15.67
CA PRO A 144 -2.47 10.73 -14.79
C PRO A 144 -2.58 9.20 -14.76
N ALA A 145 -2.27 8.54 -15.86
CA ALA A 145 -2.27 7.08 -15.92
C ALA A 145 -1.09 6.44 -15.16
N ALA A 146 0.05 7.15 -15.06
CA ALA A 146 1.28 6.61 -14.48
C ALA A 146 1.61 7.15 -13.09
N PHE A 147 1.17 8.38 -12.78
CA PHE A 147 1.52 9.09 -11.56
C PHE A 147 0.28 9.66 -10.87
N GLY A 148 0.24 9.49 -9.56
CA GLY A 148 -0.59 10.32 -8.71
C GLY A 148 0.01 11.73 -8.57
N VAL A 149 -0.82 12.68 -8.18
CA VAL A 149 -0.41 14.06 -7.94
C VAL A 149 -0.76 14.49 -6.52
N ILE A 150 0.14 15.23 -5.89
CA ILE A 150 -0.15 16.06 -4.73
C ILE A 150 -0.04 17.52 -5.15
N VAL A 151 -1.08 18.27 -4.83
CA VAL A 151 -1.13 19.71 -5.03
C VAL A 151 -1.09 20.38 -3.66
N THR A 152 -0.21 21.35 -3.48
CA THR A 152 -0.16 22.17 -2.27
C THR A 152 -0.21 23.65 -2.63
N ASP A 153 -0.69 24.49 -1.72
CA ASP A 153 -0.46 25.92 -1.80
C ASP A 153 1.02 26.26 -1.51
N ARG A 154 1.39 27.53 -1.64
CA ARG A 154 2.77 27.97 -1.38
C ARG A 154 3.28 27.69 0.03
N SER A 155 2.40 27.74 1.01
CA SER A 155 2.73 27.49 2.41
C SER A 155 2.84 25.99 2.74
N GLY A 156 2.22 25.13 1.91
CA GLY A 156 2.08 23.69 2.17
C GLY A 156 0.98 23.35 3.17
N SER A 157 0.21 24.35 3.64
CA SER A 157 -0.84 24.15 4.65
C SER A 157 -2.10 23.49 4.08
N ARG A 158 -2.41 23.78 2.81
CA ARG A 158 -3.51 23.15 2.09
C ARG A 158 -2.92 22.13 1.11
N ARG A 159 -3.37 20.89 1.23
CA ARG A 159 -2.86 19.78 0.43
C ARG A 159 -4.00 18.91 -0.08
N GLY A 160 -3.96 18.58 -1.35
CA GLY A 160 -4.88 17.64 -1.97
C GLY A 160 -4.15 16.60 -2.80
N LEU A 161 -4.65 15.39 -2.78
CA LEU A 161 -4.07 14.25 -3.48
C LEU A 161 -5.09 13.63 -4.44
N LEU A 162 -4.60 13.19 -5.59
CA LEU A 162 -5.30 12.26 -6.46
C LEU A 162 -4.37 11.12 -6.86
N LEU A 163 -4.85 9.89 -6.71
CA LEU A 163 -4.13 8.68 -7.13
C LEU A 163 -4.00 8.62 -8.66
N PRO A 164 -3.06 7.84 -9.19
CA PRO A 164 -3.01 7.58 -10.63
C PRO A 164 -4.17 6.68 -11.07
N ASP A 165 -4.38 6.60 -12.38
CA ASP A 165 -5.30 5.67 -13.04
C ASP A 165 -6.73 5.72 -12.47
N ILE A 166 -7.22 6.94 -12.26
CA ILE A 166 -8.62 7.17 -11.87
C ILE A 166 -9.47 7.27 -13.11
N GLU A 167 -10.53 6.46 -13.16
CA GLU A 167 -11.54 6.51 -14.23
C GLU A 167 -12.06 7.95 -14.43
N SER A 168 -12.19 8.37 -15.66
CA SER A 168 -12.57 9.74 -16.07
C SER A 168 -11.54 10.86 -15.81
N ILE A 169 -10.30 10.55 -15.41
CA ILE A 169 -9.20 11.50 -15.31
C ILE A 169 -8.14 11.18 -16.37
N GLU A 170 -8.24 11.85 -17.51
CA GLU A 170 -7.39 11.57 -18.68
C GLU A 170 -6.24 12.58 -18.84
N THR A 171 -6.40 13.79 -18.30
CA THR A 171 -5.44 14.89 -18.48
C THR A 171 -4.86 15.40 -17.16
N ALA A 172 -3.64 15.97 -17.24
CA ALA A 172 -3.00 16.60 -16.08
C ALA A 172 -3.85 17.76 -15.53
N ASP A 173 -4.54 18.52 -16.39
CA ASP A 173 -5.46 19.59 -15.96
C ASP A 173 -6.60 19.06 -15.08
N GLN A 174 -7.23 17.97 -15.51
CA GLN A 174 -8.29 17.32 -14.74
C GLN A 174 -7.74 16.83 -13.39
N GLN A 175 -6.58 16.16 -13.41
CA GLN A 175 -5.96 15.60 -12.22
C GLN A 175 -5.60 16.70 -11.21
N VAL A 176 -4.88 17.73 -11.64
CA VAL A 176 -4.51 18.88 -10.81
C VAL A 176 -5.74 19.64 -10.32
N GLY A 177 -6.72 19.87 -11.20
CA GLY A 177 -7.95 20.55 -10.84
C GLY A 177 -8.76 19.84 -9.76
N VAL A 178 -8.84 18.48 -9.83
CA VAL A 178 -9.50 17.69 -8.77
C VAL A 178 -8.72 17.74 -7.47
N ALA A 179 -7.40 17.57 -7.52
CA ALA A 179 -6.54 17.62 -6.34
C ALA A 179 -6.59 19.00 -5.66
N ALA A 180 -6.54 20.09 -6.43
CA ALA A 180 -6.66 21.46 -5.93
C ALA A 180 -8.00 21.72 -5.24
N ARG A 181 -9.12 21.27 -5.83
CA ARG A 181 -10.45 21.37 -5.20
C ARG A 181 -10.51 20.63 -3.87
N LYS A 182 -9.93 19.42 -3.78
CA LYS A 182 -9.84 18.67 -2.51
C LYS A 182 -9.04 19.44 -1.44
N ALA A 183 -8.04 20.20 -1.84
CA ALA A 183 -7.25 21.06 -0.95
C ALA A 183 -7.94 22.39 -0.59
N GLY A 184 -9.08 22.72 -1.20
CA GLY A 184 -9.72 24.02 -1.07
C GLY A 184 -8.90 25.16 -1.71
N ILE A 185 -8.05 24.84 -2.70
CA ILE A 185 -7.26 25.81 -3.46
C ILE A 185 -8.08 26.30 -4.65
N LYS A 186 -8.19 27.62 -4.81
CA LYS A 186 -9.00 28.23 -5.88
C LYS A 186 -8.22 28.27 -7.20
N PRO A 187 -8.92 28.29 -8.36
CA PRO A 187 -8.28 28.52 -9.65
C PRO A 187 -7.47 29.81 -9.66
N GLY A 188 -6.25 29.75 -10.21
CA GLY A 188 -5.34 30.90 -10.29
C GLY A 188 -4.44 31.11 -9.06
N GLU A 189 -4.68 30.40 -7.95
CA GLU A 189 -3.74 30.45 -6.83
C GLU A 189 -2.44 29.69 -7.19
N PRO A 190 -1.26 30.16 -6.74
CA PRO A 190 0.00 29.50 -6.99
C PRO A 190 0.07 28.12 -6.33
N LEU A 191 0.49 27.12 -7.11
CA LEU A 191 0.57 25.72 -6.70
C LEU A 191 2.03 25.26 -6.63
N ARG A 192 2.27 24.25 -5.78
CA ARG A 192 3.42 23.33 -5.88
C ARG A 192 2.87 21.96 -6.19
N LEU A 193 3.53 21.27 -7.11
CA LEU A 193 3.14 19.95 -7.58
C LEU A 193 4.20 18.93 -7.18
N TYR A 194 3.72 17.78 -6.74
CA TYR A 194 4.52 16.59 -6.51
C TYR A 194 3.83 15.43 -7.21
N ARG A 195 4.61 14.53 -7.80
CA ARG A 195 4.11 13.28 -8.36
C ARG A 195 4.63 12.09 -7.57
N PHE A 196 3.93 10.98 -7.65
CA PHE A 196 4.32 9.72 -7.03
C PHE A 196 3.76 8.55 -7.81
N ARG A 197 4.42 7.39 -7.68
CA ARG A 197 3.89 6.12 -8.19
C ARG A 197 3.15 5.41 -7.08
N THR A 198 2.25 4.50 -7.44
CA THR A 198 1.61 3.58 -6.51
C THR A 198 1.90 2.14 -6.89
N SER A 199 2.00 1.28 -5.89
CA SER A 199 1.94 -0.17 -6.05
C SER A 199 0.59 -0.63 -5.54
N ARG A 200 -0.28 -1.10 -6.44
CA ARG A 200 -1.62 -1.59 -6.10
C ARG A 200 -1.60 -3.09 -5.84
N PHE A 201 -2.15 -3.47 -4.70
CA PHE A 201 -2.37 -4.85 -4.27
C PHE A 201 -3.85 -5.06 -4.07
N SER A 202 -4.45 -6.07 -4.71
CA SER A 202 -5.88 -6.33 -4.64
C SER A 202 -6.13 -7.81 -4.38
N GLU A 203 -7.17 -8.12 -3.62
CA GLU A 203 -7.68 -9.47 -3.52
C GLU A 203 -8.24 -9.91 -4.87
N SER A 204 -7.98 -11.16 -5.22
CA SER A 204 -8.63 -11.82 -6.35
C SER A 204 -10.08 -12.09 -5.97
N GLY A 205 -11.00 -11.70 -6.82
CA GLY A 205 -12.42 -12.03 -6.70
C GLY A 205 -12.76 -13.20 -7.57
#